data_51d9196a9086ec25a0d9a05776bf6adb
#
_entry.id   51d9196a9086ec25a0d9a05776bf6adb
#
_cell.length_a   1.000
_cell.length_b   1.000
_cell.length_c   1.000
_cell.angle_alpha   90.00
_cell.angle_beta   90.00
_cell.angle_gamma   90.00
#
_symmetry.space_group_name_H-M   'P 1'
#
loop_
_entity.id
_entity.type
_entity.pdbx_description
1 polymer ?
#
loop_
_entity_poly.entity_id
_entity_poly.type
_entity_poly.pdbx_seq_one_letter_code
_entity_poly.pdbx_strand_id
1 'polypeptide(L)'
;MPIKKILLSIIFTFLCFAANSEENLKSLGKFKDWESFTLSQEGNKICFAQSIPIVRAPKKLKRDPSRLFVSFRPHENIKHEISVTNGYEFKLKAPVAAKSGKKSYDLFSKGRFAWVVDSEGEVKLISTMKKASRLMIIGNTDKGDQTTDHYSMMGFTKAYNTAKKSCG
;
A
#
# COMPACT_ATOMS: atom_id res chain seq x y z
N MET A 1 74.06 23.91 -0.92
CA MET A 1 72.88 23.91 -1.84
C MET A 1 71.85 22.94 -1.32
N PRO A 2 70.68 23.36 -0.80
CA PRO A 2 69.63 22.46 -0.32
C PRO A 2 68.63 22.19 -1.44
N ILE A 3 68.38 20.91 -1.72
CA ILE A 3 67.39 20.41 -2.64
C ILE A 3 66.02 20.54 -2.01
N LYS A 4 65.16 21.41 -2.59
CA LYS A 4 63.74 21.51 -2.20
C LYS A 4 62.97 20.29 -2.71
N LYS A 5 62.47 19.46 -1.79
CA LYS A 5 61.50 18.40 -2.07
C LYS A 5 60.11 19.03 -2.26
N ILE A 6 59.60 19.01 -3.48
CA ILE A 6 58.21 19.38 -3.81
C ILE A 6 57.35 18.16 -3.55
N LEU A 7 56.55 18.21 -2.46
CA LEU A 7 55.46 17.22 -2.22
C LEU A 7 54.29 17.60 -3.08
N LEU A 8 54.05 16.82 -4.13
CA LEU A 8 52.84 16.92 -4.95
C LEU A 8 51.69 16.17 -4.24
N SER A 9 50.82 16.93 -3.55
CA SER A 9 49.63 16.41 -2.90
C SER A 9 48.53 16.18 -3.92
N ILE A 10 48.29 14.93 -4.32
CA ILE A 10 47.16 14.56 -5.19
C ILE A 10 45.89 14.49 -4.34
N ILE A 11 45.06 15.56 -4.41
CA ILE A 11 43.72 15.55 -3.82
C ILE A 11 42.82 14.72 -4.73
N PHE A 12 42.52 13.48 -4.30
CA PHE A 12 41.55 12.61 -4.94
C PHE A 12 40.16 13.03 -4.48
N THR A 13 39.52 13.91 -5.25
CA THR A 13 38.13 14.31 -5.03
C THR A 13 37.21 13.12 -5.37
N PHE A 14 36.71 12.45 -4.32
CA PHE A 14 35.69 11.41 -4.41
C PHE A 14 34.37 12.10 -4.77
N LEU A 15 33.99 12.13 -6.05
CA LEU A 15 32.63 12.48 -6.47
C LEU A 15 31.70 11.37 -6.03
N CYS A 16 31.02 11.55 -4.90
CA CYS A 16 29.86 10.76 -4.55
C CYS A 16 28.72 11.10 -5.54
N PHE A 17 28.51 10.28 -6.55
CA PHE A 17 27.27 10.28 -7.31
C PHE A 17 26.17 9.74 -6.37
N ALA A 18 25.38 10.64 -5.80
CA ALA A 18 24.11 10.26 -5.22
C ALA A 18 23.20 9.76 -6.36
N ALA A 19 23.03 8.45 -6.48
CA ALA A 19 22.03 7.87 -7.34
C ALA A 19 20.67 8.22 -6.75
N ASN A 20 20.04 9.28 -7.27
CA ASN A 20 18.62 9.55 -7.04
C ASN A 20 17.84 8.45 -7.75
N SER A 21 17.39 7.44 -7.03
CA SER A 21 16.36 6.54 -7.54
C SER A 21 15.06 7.31 -7.57
N GLU A 22 14.69 7.90 -8.70
CA GLU A 22 13.38 8.50 -8.89
C GLU A 22 12.32 7.39 -8.77
N GLU A 23 11.55 7.44 -7.70
CA GLU A 23 10.31 6.66 -7.59
C GLU A 23 9.31 7.22 -8.61
N ASN A 24 9.24 6.62 -9.79
CA ASN A 24 8.31 7.04 -10.84
C ASN A 24 6.93 6.42 -10.63
N LEU A 25 6.09 7.11 -9.85
CA LEU A 25 4.68 6.76 -9.71
C LEU A 25 3.89 7.30 -10.92
N LYS A 26 3.21 6.40 -11.64
CA LYS A 26 2.38 6.74 -12.79
C LYS A 26 0.96 6.22 -12.62
N SER A 27 -0.05 7.08 -12.77
CA SER A 27 -1.45 6.67 -12.84
C SER A 27 -1.73 5.92 -14.14
N LEU A 28 -2.40 4.79 -14.04
CA LEU A 28 -2.89 3.97 -15.16
C LEU A 28 -4.36 4.26 -15.47
N GLY A 29 -5.03 5.00 -14.61
CA GLY A 29 -6.40 5.47 -14.77
C GLY A 29 -7.23 5.41 -13.51
N LYS A 30 -8.21 6.31 -13.45
CA LYS A 30 -9.21 6.42 -12.39
C LYS A 30 -10.52 5.79 -12.83
N PHE A 31 -11.09 4.93 -11.98
CA PHE A 31 -12.29 4.15 -12.22
C PHE A 31 -13.27 4.35 -11.05
N LYS A 32 -14.06 5.42 -11.11
CA LYS A 32 -14.96 5.85 -10.03
C LYS A 32 -14.20 6.05 -8.71
N ASP A 33 -14.40 5.19 -7.71
CA ASP A 33 -13.80 5.31 -6.37
C ASP A 33 -12.46 4.57 -6.24
N TRP A 34 -11.94 4.03 -7.36
CA TRP A 34 -10.67 3.34 -7.43
C TRP A 34 -9.74 3.95 -8.47
N GLU A 35 -8.45 3.88 -8.21
CA GLU A 35 -7.42 4.31 -9.15
C GLU A 35 -6.30 3.27 -9.20
N SER A 36 -5.73 3.06 -10.39
CA SER A 36 -4.64 2.12 -10.62
C SER A 36 -3.36 2.86 -10.92
N PHE A 37 -2.26 2.31 -10.44
CA PHE A 37 -0.92 2.89 -10.56
C PHE A 37 0.10 1.84 -10.95
N THR A 38 1.19 2.33 -11.52
CA THR A 38 2.47 1.64 -11.59
C THR A 38 3.54 2.49 -10.92
N LEU A 39 4.43 1.84 -10.20
CA LEU A 39 5.58 2.41 -9.54
C LEU A 39 6.82 1.65 -9.99
N SER A 40 7.86 2.37 -10.35
CA SER A 40 9.20 1.79 -10.56
C SER A 40 10.05 2.13 -9.35
N GLN A 41 10.52 1.11 -8.65
CA GLN A 41 11.37 1.24 -7.47
C GLN A 41 12.58 0.34 -7.63
N GLU A 42 13.78 0.91 -7.63
CA GLU A 42 15.05 0.15 -7.80
C GLU A 42 15.06 -0.80 -9.01
N GLY A 43 14.45 -0.38 -10.12
CA GLY A 43 14.31 -1.19 -11.33
C GLY A 43 13.20 -2.22 -11.29
N ASN A 44 12.54 -2.43 -10.15
CA ASN A 44 11.41 -3.34 -9.99
C ASN A 44 10.10 -2.63 -10.23
N LYS A 45 9.20 -3.31 -10.95
CA LYS A 45 7.87 -2.79 -11.24
C LYS A 45 6.86 -3.28 -10.20
N ILE A 46 6.13 -2.33 -9.62
CA ILE A 46 5.03 -2.56 -8.70
C ILE A 46 3.77 -1.97 -9.34
N CYS A 47 2.68 -2.71 -9.38
CA CYS A 47 1.39 -2.21 -9.85
C CYS A 47 0.36 -2.37 -8.75
N PHE A 48 -0.53 -1.41 -8.58
CA PHE A 48 -1.55 -1.51 -7.56
C PHE A 48 -2.82 -0.75 -7.93
N ALA A 49 -3.93 -1.22 -7.40
CA ALA A 49 -5.18 -0.49 -7.33
C ALA A 49 -5.36 0.03 -5.91
N GLN A 50 -5.80 1.28 -5.76
CA GLN A 50 -6.09 1.87 -4.45
C GLN A 50 -7.44 2.56 -4.41
N SER A 51 -8.00 2.65 -3.20
CA SER A 51 -9.17 3.46 -2.89
C SER A 51 -9.01 4.18 -1.56
N ILE A 52 -9.70 5.30 -1.42
CA ILE A 52 -9.88 6.02 -0.15
C ILE A 52 -11.27 5.71 0.40
N PRO A 53 -11.47 5.68 1.73
CA PRO A 53 -12.79 5.41 2.28
C PRO A 53 -13.76 6.56 2.03
N ILE A 54 -15.01 6.22 1.71
CA ILE A 54 -16.12 7.17 1.56
C ILE A 54 -16.71 7.60 2.90
N VAL A 55 -16.50 6.80 3.96
CA VAL A 55 -16.85 7.12 5.35
C VAL A 55 -15.75 6.66 6.27
N ARG A 56 -15.38 7.49 7.24
CA ARG A 56 -14.42 7.19 8.29
C ARG A 56 -15.08 7.42 9.65
N ALA A 57 -15.22 6.38 10.45
CA ALA A 57 -15.83 6.46 11.77
C ALA A 57 -14.83 6.03 12.87
N PRO A 58 -14.87 6.67 14.04
CA PRO A 58 -15.65 7.85 14.37
C PRO A 58 -15.13 9.13 13.71
N LYS A 59 -16.01 10.03 13.31
CA LYS A 59 -15.64 11.28 12.60
C LYS A 59 -14.76 12.23 13.42
N LYS A 60 -14.88 12.18 14.74
CA LYS A 60 -14.14 13.06 15.66
C LYS A 60 -12.69 12.62 15.88
N LEU A 61 -12.36 11.38 15.55
CA LEU A 61 -11.00 10.87 15.70
C LEU A 61 -10.09 11.46 14.62
N LYS A 62 -9.13 12.28 15.05
CA LYS A 62 -8.09 12.81 14.16
C LYS A 62 -7.09 11.70 13.83
N ARG A 63 -6.92 11.41 12.55
CA ARG A 63 -6.00 10.40 12.04
C ARG A 63 -5.58 10.71 10.60
N ASP A 64 -4.43 10.21 10.20
CA ASP A 64 -3.91 10.36 8.85
C ASP A 64 -4.84 9.73 7.79
N PRO A 65 -4.63 9.98 6.51
CA PRO A 65 -5.41 9.37 5.44
C PRO A 65 -5.42 7.84 5.52
N SER A 66 -6.60 7.24 5.34
CA SER A 66 -6.78 5.79 5.20
C SER A 66 -6.73 5.40 3.73
N ARG A 67 -6.20 4.21 3.43
CA ARG A 67 -6.16 3.67 2.07
C ARG A 67 -6.30 2.15 2.10
N LEU A 68 -6.96 1.62 1.08
CA LEU A 68 -7.04 0.19 0.79
C LEU A 68 -6.34 -0.06 -0.54
N PHE A 69 -5.44 -1.06 -0.57
CA PHE A 69 -4.64 -1.41 -1.74
C PHE A 69 -4.85 -2.86 -2.15
N VAL A 70 -4.69 -3.12 -3.44
CA VAL A 70 -4.41 -4.45 -3.97
C VAL A 70 -3.19 -4.34 -4.88
N SER A 71 -2.10 -4.95 -4.47
CA SER A 71 -0.77 -4.79 -5.08
C SER A 71 -0.31 -6.05 -5.81
N PHE A 72 0.46 -5.85 -6.86
CA PHE A 72 1.12 -6.87 -7.68
C PHE A 72 2.62 -6.56 -7.72
N ARG A 73 3.45 -7.49 -7.27
CA ARG A 73 4.91 -7.37 -7.29
C ARG A 73 5.53 -8.62 -7.91
N PRO A 74 5.70 -8.65 -9.26
CA PRO A 74 6.16 -9.85 -9.97
C PRO A 74 7.53 -10.36 -9.50
N HIS A 75 8.46 -9.45 -9.18
CA HIS A 75 9.81 -9.79 -8.71
C HIS A 75 9.82 -10.49 -7.34
N GLU A 76 8.75 -10.32 -6.53
CA GLU A 76 8.54 -11.01 -5.26
C GLU A 76 7.57 -12.19 -5.39
N ASN A 77 7.12 -12.55 -6.60
CA ASN A 77 6.06 -13.53 -6.87
C ASN A 77 4.71 -13.19 -6.21
N ILE A 78 4.46 -11.92 -5.88
CA ILE A 78 3.21 -11.46 -5.30
C ILE A 78 2.21 -11.15 -6.42
N LYS A 79 1.18 -11.99 -6.52
CA LYS A 79 0.15 -11.91 -7.57
C LYS A 79 -1.01 -10.97 -7.22
N HIS A 80 -1.28 -10.76 -5.94
CA HIS A 80 -2.30 -9.86 -5.42
C HIS A 80 -2.20 -9.84 -3.88
N GLU A 81 -1.67 -8.80 -3.33
CA GLU A 81 -1.63 -8.59 -1.88
C GLU A 81 -2.64 -7.52 -1.50
N ILE A 82 -3.50 -7.82 -0.55
CA ILE A 82 -4.44 -6.84 -0.01
C ILE A 82 -3.84 -6.25 1.26
N SER A 83 -3.67 -4.93 1.25
CA SER A 83 -3.20 -4.19 2.42
C SER A 83 -4.04 -2.96 2.68
N VAL A 84 -4.08 -2.54 3.94
CA VAL A 84 -4.85 -1.38 4.37
C VAL A 84 -4.08 -0.58 5.41
N THR A 85 -4.22 0.74 5.37
CA THR A 85 -3.86 1.64 6.47
C THR A 85 -5.08 2.44 6.88
N ASN A 86 -5.33 2.51 8.18
CA ASN A 86 -6.44 3.32 8.74
C ASN A 86 -5.96 4.68 9.27
N GLY A 87 -4.70 5.05 8.98
CA GLY A 87 -4.12 6.33 9.35
C GLY A 87 -3.65 6.43 10.81
N TYR A 88 -3.39 5.30 11.46
CA TYR A 88 -2.85 5.20 12.82
C TYR A 88 -2.07 3.90 13.01
N GLU A 89 -1.35 3.79 14.13
CA GLU A 89 -0.74 2.54 14.61
C GLU A 89 -1.85 1.61 15.13
N PHE A 90 -1.96 0.42 14.52
CA PHE A 90 -2.93 -0.58 14.99
C PHE A 90 -2.54 -1.10 16.38
N LYS A 91 -3.53 -1.27 17.24
CA LYS A 91 -3.32 -1.87 18.57
C LYS A 91 -2.77 -3.28 18.43
N LEU A 92 -1.64 -3.51 19.09
CA LEU A 92 -0.97 -4.81 19.07
C LEU A 92 -1.91 -5.93 19.55
N LYS A 93 -1.94 -7.04 18.81
CA LYS A 93 -2.80 -8.21 19.09
C LYS A 93 -4.32 -7.94 19.06
N ALA A 94 -4.76 -6.75 18.67
CA ALA A 94 -6.18 -6.53 18.46
C ALA A 94 -6.60 -6.99 17.06
N PRO A 95 -7.82 -7.54 16.91
CA PRO A 95 -8.30 -8.00 15.61
C PRO A 95 -8.50 -6.82 14.65
N VAL A 96 -8.09 -7.04 13.40
CA VAL A 96 -8.44 -6.20 12.26
C VAL A 96 -9.26 -7.05 11.30
N ALA A 97 -10.36 -6.52 10.77
CA ALA A 97 -11.23 -7.29 9.90
C ALA A 97 -11.72 -6.48 8.69
N ALA A 98 -11.80 -7.16 7.54
CA ALA A 98 -12.51 -6.69 6.36
C ALA A 98 -13.89 -7.37 6.30
N LYS A 99 -14.97 -6.58 6.26
CA LYS A 99 -16.34 -7.11 6.25
C LYS A 99 -17.16 -6.63 5.06
N SER A 100 -17.92 -7.55 4.46
CA SER A 100 -18.89 -7.23 3.41
C SER A 100 -20.13 -8.10 3.56
N GLY A 101 -21.27 -7.47 3.91
CA GLY A 101 -22.47 -8.18 4.29
C GLY A 101 -22.22 -9.11 5.48
N LYS A 102 -22.52 -10.41 5.31
CA LYS A 102 -22.30 -11.45 6.34
C LYS A 102 -20.88 -12.03 6.32
N LYS A 103 -20.05 -11.67 5.34
CA LYS A 103 -18.68 -12.19 5.21
C LYS A 103 -17.70 -11.36 6.03
N SER A 104 -16.76 -12.03 6.70
CA SER A 104 -15.68 -11.43 7.45
C SER A 104 -14.36 -12.11 7.10
N TYR A 105 -13.31 -11.32 6.97
CA TYR A 105 -11.95 -11.75 6.67
C TYR A 105 -11.02 -11.13 7.69
N ASP A 106 -10.18 -11.95 8.32
CA ASP A 106 -9.24 -11.49 9.31
C ASP A 106 -7.98 -10.95 8.64
N LEU A 107 -7.45 -9.86 9.21
CA LEU A 107 -6.19 -9.26 8.82
C LEU A 107 -5.24 -9.27 10.01
N PHE A 108 -3.97 -9.58 9.76
CA PHE A 108 -2.91 -9.33 10.73
C PHE A 108 -2.38 -7.91 10.57
N SER A 109 -2.06 -7.25 11.65
CA SER A 109 -1.52 -5.89 11.64
C SER A 109 -0.08 -5.84 12.14
N LYS A 110 0.71 -4.95 11.52
CA LYS A 110 2.05 -4.58 11.96
C LYS A 110 2.25 -3.08 11.72
N GLY A 111 2.46 -2.32 12.79
CA GLY A 111 2.57 -0.87 12.71
C GLY A 111 1.29 -0.25 12.16
N ARG A 112 1.42 0.53 11.11
CA ARG A 112 0.34 1.30 10.49
C ARG A 112 -0.43 0.54 9.40
N PHE A 113 -0.05 -0.69 9.11
CA PHE A 113 -0.66 -1.49 8.05
C PHE A 113 -1.25 -2.80 8.59
N ALA A 114 -2.25 -3.29 7.86
CA ALA A 114 -2.78 -4.64 8.06
C ALA A 114 -2.95 -5.33 6.70
N TRP A 115 -2.75 -6.65 6.69
CA TRP A 115 -2.79 -7.52 5.50
C TRP A 115 -3.70 -8.71 5.74
N VAL A 116 -4.27 -9.26 4.68
CA VAL A 116 -4.97 -10.54 4.75
C VAL A 116 -3.97 -11.63 5.15
N VAL A 117 -4.41 -12.57 6.00
CA VAL A 117 -3.52 -13.53 6.67
C VAL A 117 -2.85 -14.52 5.70
N ASP A 118 -3.58 -14.92 4.64
CA ASP A 118 -3.10 -15.93 3.70
C ASP A 118 -3.65 -15.71 2.27
N SER A 119 -3.03 -16.38 1.31
CA SER A 119 -3.38 -16.25 -0.11
C SER A 119 -4.80 -16.78 -0.45
N GLU A 120 -5.31 -17.74 0.28
CA GLU A 120 -6.67 -18.24 0.08
C GLU A 120 -7.70 -17.17 0.51
N GLY A 121 -7.45 -16.52 1.65
CA GLY A 121 -8.23 -15.38 2.14
C GLY A 121 -8.21 -14.22 1.15
N GLU A 122 -7.05 -13.91 0.56
CA GLU A 122 -6.92 -12.87 -0.47
C GLU A 122 -7.80 -13.16 -1.69
N VAL A 123 -7.74 -14.38 -2.23
CA VAL A 123 -8.57 -14.79 -3.38
C VAL A 123 -10.06 -14.68 -3.05
N LYS A 124 -10.48 -15.13 -1.86
CA LYS A 124 -11.87 -15.04 -1.39
C LYS A 124 -12.31 -13.59 -1.22
N LEU A 125 -11.47 -12.75 -0.61
CA LEU A 125 -11.77 -11.33 -0.40
C LEU A 125 -11.85 -10.58 -1.74
N ILE A 126 -10.93 -10.79 -2.68
CA ILE A 126 -10.98 -10.21 -4.05
C ILE A 126 -12.27 -10.61 -4.76
N SER A 127 -12.65 -11.89 -4.69
CA SER A 127 -13.93 -12.38 -5.26
C SER A 127 -15.13 -11.66 -4.65
N THR A 128 -15.10 -11.41 -3.34
CA THR A 128 -16.14 -10.65 -2.64
C THR A 128 -16.15 -9.19 -3.05
N MET A 129 -14.98 -8.53 -3.10
CA MET A 129 -14.85 -7.12 -3.52
C MET A 129 -15.37 -6.89 -4.94
N LYS A 130 -15.19 -7.84 -5.87
CA LYS A 130 -15.71 -7.76 -7.24
C LYS A 130 -17.24 -7.78 -7.33
N LYS A 131 -17.92 -8.34 -6.33
CA LYS A 131 -19.39 -8.51 -6.30
C LYS A 131 -20.09 -7.60 -5.31
N ALA A 132 -19.35 -7.01 -4.38
CA ALA A 132 -19.90 -6.16 -3.34
C ALA A 132 -20.10 -4.72 -3.82
N SER A 133 -21.01 -4.02 -3.17
CA SER A 133 -21.11 -2.55 -3.31
C SER A 133 -20.20 -1.82 -2.33
N ARG A 134 -19.86 -2.44 -1.19
CA ARG A 134 -19.10 -1.83 -0.09
C ARG A 134 -18.27 -2.88 0.66
N LEU A 135 -17.10 -2.42 1.13
CA LEU A 135 -16.26 -3.13 2.09
C LEU A 135 -16.05 -2.24 3.32
N MET A 136 -16.09 -2.82 4.51
CA MET A 136 -15.76 -2.15 5.77
C MET A 136 -14.45 -2.69 6.30
N ILE A 137 -13.55 -1.81 6.71
CA ILE A 137 -12.34 -2.16 7.45
C ILE A 137 -12.53 -1.73 8.89
N ILE A 138 -12.47 -2.68 9.81
CA ILE A 138 -12.63 -2.47 11.24
C ILE A 138 -11.30 -2.73 11.91
N GLY A 139 -10.84 -1.78 12.72
CA GLY A 139 -9.58 -1.91 13.47
C GLY A 139 -9.62 -1.10 14.74
N ASN A 140 -8.58 -1.19 15.57
CA ASN A 140 -8.46 -0.48 16.83
C ASN A 140 -7.16 0.31 16.84
N THR A 141 -7.22 1.57 17.31
CA THR A 141 -6.03 2.38 17.57
C THR A 141 -5.22 1.77 18.72
N ASP A 142 -3.98 2.18 18.88
CA ASP A 142 -3.12 1.85 20.04
C ASP A 142 -3.78 2.22 21.36
N LYS A 143 -4.58 3.29 21.39
CA LYS A 143 -5.37 3.76 22.55
C LYS A 143 -6.63 2.94 22.79
N GLY A 144 -7.01 2.07 21.86
CA GLY A 144 -8.15 1.18 21.98
C GLY A 144 -9.45 1.70 21.35
N ASP A 145 -9.42 2.86 20.66
CA ASP A 145 -10.59 3.35 19.93
C ASP A 145 -10.87 2.47 18.72
N GLN A 146 -12.07 1.92 18.61
CA GLN A 146 -12.47 1.19 17.42
C GLN A 146 -12.77 2.15 16.28
N THR A 147 -12.27 1.81 15.09
CA THR A 147 -12.58 2.55 13.86
C THR A 147 -13.25 1.64 12.83
N THR A 148 -14.07 2.26 11.98
CA THR A 148 -14.68 1.59 10.82
C THR A 148 -14.57 2.51 9.61
N ASP A 149 -13.82 2.06 8.61
CA ASP A 149 -13.68 2.75 7.34
C ASP A 149 -14.49 2.03 6.27
N HIS A 150 -15.35 2.75 5.57
CA HIS A 150 -16.19 2.20 4.50
C HIS A 150 -15.60 2.55 3.14
N TYR A 151 -15.30 1.55 2.35
CA TYR A 151 -14.82 1.69 0.98
C TYR A 151 -15.91 1.31 -0.02
N SER A 152 -16.12 2.14 -1.03
CA SER A 152 -16.96 1.79 -2.18
C SER A 152 -16.23 0.78 -3.06
N MET A 153 -16.94 -0.22 -3.58
CA MET A 153 -16.39 -1.17 -4.55
C MET A 153 -16.69 -0.77 -6.00
N MET A 154 -17.28 0.42 -6.21
CA MET A 154 -17.55 0.92 -7.57
C MET A 154 -16.25 1.23 -8.31
N GLY A 155 -16.00 0.51 -9.40
CA GLY A 155 -14.78 0.64 -10.19
C GLY A 155 -13.67 -0.33 -9.81
N PHE A 156 -13.78 -1.05 -8.68
CA PHE A 156 -12.77 -1.98 -8.20
C PHE A 156 -12.32 -2.99 -9.26
N THR A 157 -13.26 -3.72 -9.89
CA THR A 157 -12.92 -4.76 -10.87
C THR A 157 -12.09 -4.21 -12.03
N LYS A 158 -12.42 -3.01 -12.52
CA LYS A 158 -11.69 -2.38 -13.62
C LYS A 158 -10.30 -1.93 -13.17
N ALA A 159 -10.20 -1.29 -12.01
CA ALA A 159 -8.91 -0.88 -11.44
C ALA A 159 -8.00 -2.08 -11.17
N TYR A 160 -8.51 -3.13 -10.51
CA TYR A 160 -7.80 -4.39 -10.27
C TYR A 160 -7.25 -5.00 -11.56
N ASN A 161 -8.10 -5.13 -12.60
CA ASN A 161 -7.68 -5.73 -13.87
C ASN A 161 -6.64 -4.86 -14.60
N THR A 162 -6.74 -3.53 -14.51
CA THR A 162 -5.76 -2.60 -15.10
C THR A 162 -4.40 -2.74 -14.41
N ALA A 163 -4.36 -2.73 -13.08
CA ALA A 163 -3.12 -2.93 -12.33
C ALA A 163 -2.51 -4.32 -12.61
N LYS A 164 -3.32 -5.39 -12.56
CA LYS A 164 -2.90 -6.76 -12.87
C LYS A 164 -2.28 -6.85 -14.27
N LYS A 165 -2.94 -6.33 -15.30
CA LYS A 165 -2.45 -6.36 -16.69
C LYS A 165 -1.15 -5.58 -16.86
N SER A 166 -0.94 -4.53 -16.08
CA SER A 166 0.28 -3.72 -16.15
C SER A 166 1.51 -4.44 -15.59
N CYS A 167 1.33 -5.38 -14.67
CA CYS A 167 2.41 -6.13 -14.00
C CYS A 167 2.47 -7.62 -14.38
N GLY A 168 1.54 -8.12 -15.18
CA GLY A 168 1.48 -9.55 -15.54
C GLY A 168 1.56 -9.80 -17.01
#